data_18cf0562198708757e234f7bff62674e
#
_entry.id   18cf0562198708757e234f7bff62674e
#
_cell.length_a   1.000
_cell.length_b   1.000
_cell.length_c   1.000
_cell.angle_alpha   90.00
_cell.angle_beta   90.00
_cell.angle_gamma   90.00
#
_symmetry.space_group_name_H-M   'P 1'
#
loop_
_entity.id
_entity.type
_entity.pdbx_description
1 polymer ?
#
loop_
_entity_poly.entity_id
_entity_poly.type
_entity_poly.pdbx_seq_one_letter_code
_entity_poly.pdbx_strand_id
1 'polypeptide(L)'
;SIGNIIAQASSVHAASTYLQRETEWDFMAVYHDAIDHFCHSAMKFHPPQRPGIPDEVYNNYKDVVVSGYLFQDMMLERTLSQLDEDTTVIIVSDHGFHSDHLRPKYFIKEPASPAQEHSPFGMICMRGPGIKKGEKIYGASILDLTPTILALYGLPIGETMEGRPLVQALAEEVVLDTIPDWEKVEGDFGTHPTDLQEDPWAAQEAMQQLIEL
;
A
#
# COMPACT_ATOMS: atom_id res chain seq x y z
N SER A 1 1.36 19.76 -2.64
CA SER A 1 2.69 20.02 -3.27
C SER A 1 3.60 18.81 -3.04
N ILE A 2 4.62 18.62 -3.88
CA ILE A 2 5.64 17.55 -3.72
C ILE A 2 6.25 17.59 -2.31
N GLY A 3 6.52 18.78 -1.75
CA GLY A 3 7.03 18.92 -0.40
C GLY A 3 6.11 18.34 0.68
N ASN A 4 4.79 18.48 0.53
CA ASN A 4 3.82 17.90 1.46
C ASN A 4 3.82 16.36 1.36
N ILE A 5 3.88 15.80 0.16
CA ILE A 5 3.96 14.35 -0.05
C ILE A 5 5.19 13.78 0.67
N ILE A 6 6.35 14.40 0.49
CA ILE A 6 7.59 13.99 1.15
C ILE A 6 7.45 14.08 2.69
N ALA A 7 6.87 15.18 3.20
CA ALA A 7 6.71 15.37 4.64
C ALA A 7 5.78 14.32 5.26
N GLN A 8 4.64 14.05 4.64
CA GLN A 8 3.68 13.02 5.08
C GLN A 8 4.32 11.62 5.05
N ALA A 9 4.93 11.24 3.93
CA ALA A 9 5.61 9.96 3.80
C ALA A 9 6.73 9.77 4.83
N SER A 10 7.53 10.83 5.07
CA SER A 10 8.58 10.82 6.08
C SER A 10 8.02 10.64 7.49
N SER A 11 6.87 11.25 7.79
CA SER A 11 6.21 11.12 9.09
C SER A 11 5.69 9.71 9.33
N VAL A 12 5.02 9.11 8.34
CA VAL A 12 4.55 7.71 8.39
C VAL A 12 5.73 6.77 8.57
N HIS A 13 6.79 6.96 7.78
CA HIS A 13 8.01 6.15 7.86
C HIS A 13 8.70 6.27 9.22
N ALA A 14 8.83 7.48 9.76
CA ALA A 14 9.44 7.70 11.07
C ALA A 14 8.62 7.03 12.18
N ALA A 15 7.29 7.16 12.15
CA ALA A 15 6.41 6.51 13.12
C ALA A 15 6.49 4.99 13.03
N SER A 16 6.41 4.42 11.81
CA SER A 16 6.47 2.98 11.60
C SER A 16 7.80 2.38 12.04
N THR A 17 8.94 2.99 11.66
CA THR A 17 10.27 2.51 12.06
C THR A 17 10.55 2.68 13.55
N TYR A 18 9.94 3.69 14.20
CA TYR A 18 9.98 3.85 15.65
C TYR A 18 9.22 2.71 16.33
N LEU A 19 7.96 2.47 15.95
CA LEU A 19 7.14 1.41 16.52
C LEU A 19 7.75 0.02 16.27
N GLN A 20 8.26 -0.24 15.07
CA GLN A 20 8.94 -1.47 14.73
C GLN A 20 10.10 -1.81 15.67
N ARG A 21 10.81 -0.80 16.17
CA ARG A 21 11.96 -0.96 17.05
C ARG A 21 11.61 -0.96 18.55
N GLU A 22 10.62 -0.15 18.94
CA GLU A 22 10.34 0.14 20.37
C GLU A 22 9.18 -0.69 20.93
N THR A 23 8.48 -1.46 20.09
CA THR A 23 7.37 -2.31 20.53
C THR A 23 7.59 -3.77 20.12
N GLU A 24 7.05 -4.68 20.94
CA GLU A 24 6.89 -6.08 20.52
C GLU A 24 5.65 -6.19 19.63
N TRP A 25 5.77 -6.91 18.53
CA TRP A 25 4.69 -7.09 17.57
C TRP A 25 4.77 -8.46 16.88
N ASP A 26 3.63 -9.08 16.68
CA ASP A 26 3.48 -10.29 15.87
C ASP A 26 3.10 -9.95 14.44
N PHE A 27 2.35 -8.86 14.26
CA PHE A 27 1.91 -8.36 12.96
C PHE A 27 2.02 -6.84 12.88
N MET A 28 2.59 -6.35 11.80
CA MET A 28 2.69 -4.93 11.54
C MET A 28 2.26 -4.63 10.10
N ALA A 29 1.28 -3.78 9.92
CA ALA A 29 0.87 -3.25 8.63
C ALA A 29 1.15 -1.76 8.55
N VAL A 30 1.79 -1.33 7.47
CA VAL A 30 2.11 0.08 7.22
C VAL A 30 1.56 0.48 5.86
N TYR A 31 0.75 1.52 5.83
CA TYR A 31 0.23 2.08 4.60
C TYR A 31 1.08 3.26 4.13
N HIS A 32 1.56 3.19 2.90
CA HIS A 32 2.36 4.22 2.25
C HIS A 32 1.66 4.68 0.96
N ASP A 33 1.11 5.88 0.96
CA ASP A 33 0.38 6.47 -0.16
C ASP A 33 1.23 7.41 -1.05
N ALA A 34 2.49 7.61 -0.68
CA ALA A 34 3.34 8.60 -1.36
C ALA A 34 3.53 8.33 -2.86
N ILE A 35 3.68 7.06 -3.28
CA ILE A 35 3.82 6.72 -4.71
C ILE A 35 2.56 7.12 -5.47
N ASP A 36 1.38 6.85 -4.93
CA ASP A 36 0.11 7.25 -5.50
C ASP A 36 0.05 8.77 -5.70
N HIS A 37 0.35 9.54 -4.66
CA HIS A 37 0.36 10.99 -4.72
C HIS A 37 1.41 11.56 -5.70
N PHE A 38 2.61 10.97 -5.79
CA PHE A 38 3.60 11.36 -6.79
C PHE A 38 3.09 11.10 -8.20
N CYS A 39 2.45 9.95 -8.43
CA CYS A 39 1.89 9.59 -9.72
C CYS A 39 0.75 10.52 -10.13
N HIS A 40 -0.21 10.79 -9.26
CA HIS A 40 -1.29 11.75 -9.52
C HIS A 40 -0.74 13.15 -9.83
N SER A 41 0.28 13.59 -9.10
CA SER A 41 0.86 14.92 -9.29
C SER A 41 1.65 15.05 -10.59
N ALA A 42 2.37 14.00 -11.02
CA ALA A 42 3.43 14.13 -12.01
C ALA A 42 3.45 13.09 -13.14
N MET A 43 2.59 12.05 -13.14
CA MET A 43 2.58 11.04 -14.20
C MET A 43 2.39 11.64 -15.59
N LYS A 44 1.63 12.73 -15.73
CA LYS A 44 1.46 13.47 -16.98
C LYS A 44 2.76 14.01 -17.57
N PHE A 45 3.76 14.27 -16.73
CA PHE A 45 5.09 14.76 -17.13
C PHE A 45 6.11 13.62 -17.32
N HIS A 46 5.75 12.40 -16.90
CA HIS A 46 6.64 11.24 -17.06
C HIS A 46 6.97 11.03 -18.55
N PRO A 47 8.23 10.66 -18.89
CA PRO A 47 8.62 10.39 -20.29
C PRO A 47 7.75 9.30 -20.96
N PRO A 48 7.55 9.39 -22.29
CA PRO A 48 7.98 10.48 -23.17
C PRO A 48 7.12 11.73 -23.01
N GLN A 49 7.72 12.91 -23.31
CA GLN A 49 6.99 14.19 -23.30
C GLN A 49 5.76 14.13 -24.20
N ARG A 50 4.64 14.61 -23.68
CA ARG A 50 3.39 14.65 -24.42
C ARG A 50 3.20 15.95 -25.19
N PRO A 51 2.51 15.93 -26.35
CA PRO A 51 2.15 17.14 -27.08
C PRO A 51 1.39 18.12 -26.17
N GLY A 52 1.75 19.40 -26.26
CA GLY A 52 1.11 20.49 -25.49
C GLY A 52 1.72 20.75 -24.11
N ILE A 53 2.68 19.95 -23.66
CA ILE A 53 3.45 20.23 -22.45
C ILE A 53 4.68 21.09 -22.85
N PRO A 54 4.83 22.32 -22.31
CA PRO A 54 6.01 23.15 -22.58
C PRO A 54 7.29 22.47 -22.11
N ASP A 55 8.39 22.65 -22.86
CA ASP A 55 9.69 22.01 -22.57
C ASP A 55 10.21 22.36 -21.16
N GLU A 56 10.05 23.60 -20.74
CA GLU A 56 10.45 24.04 -19.40
C GLU A 56 9.70 23.28 -18.31
N VAL A 57 8.40 23.13 -18.43
CA VAL A 57 7.56 22.40 -17.47
C VAL A 57 7.91 20.92 -17.49
N TYR A 58 8.05 20.33 -18.68
CA TYR A 58 8.45 18.94 -18.82
C TYR A 58 9.80 18.66 -18.14
N ASN A 59 10.80 19.48 -18.42
CA ASN A 59 12.14 19.30 -17.86
C ASN A 59 12.18 19.46 -16.33
N ASN A 60 11.30 20.27 -15.76
CA ASN A 60 11.22 20.47 -14.30
C ASN A 60 10.55 19.28 -13.59
N TYR A 61 9.63 18.55 -14.25
CA TYR A 61 8.80 17.55 -13.57
C TYR A 61 8.91 16.13 -14.09
N LYS A 62 9.63 15.87 -15.19
CA LYS A 62 9.72 14.54 -15.85
C LYS A 62 10.24 13.44 -14.95
N ASP A 63 11.08 13.77 -13.98
CA ASP A 63 11.76 12.82 -13.11
C ASP A 63 11.04 12.63 -11.76
N VAL A 64 9.96 13.35 -11.48
CA VAL A 64 9.28 13.33 -10.18
C VAL A 64 8.74 11.94 -9.82
N VAL A 65 8.12 11.25 -10.77
CA VAL A 65 7.59 9.90 -10.52
C VAL A 65 8.72 8.93 -10.17
N VAL A 66 9.80 8.91 -10.96
CA VAL A 66 10.96 8.04 -10.71
C VAL A 66 11.61 8.40 -9.37
N SER A 67 11.74 9.69 -9.06
CA SER A 67 12.27 10.15 -7.77
C SER A 67 11.39 9.72 -6.60
N GLY A 68 10.06 9.70 -6.78
CA GLY A 68 9.12 9.18 -5.79
C GLY A 68 9.35 7.70 -5.48
N TYR A 69 9.56 6.87 -6.52
CA TYR A 69 9.93 5.46 -6.34
C TYR A 69 11.27 5.29 -5.63
N LEU A 70 12.29 6.06 -6.02
CA LEU A 70 13.61 6.02 -5.36
C LEU A 70 13.51 6.44 -3.88
N PHE A 71 12.68 7.44 -3.59
CA PHE A 71 12.44 7.87 -2.22
C PHE A 71 11.76 6.77 -1.38
N GLN A 72 10.76 6.09 -1.95
CA GLN A 72 10.09 4.96 -1.30
C GLN A 72 11.03 3.77 -1.10
N ASP A 73 11.90 3.50 -2.07
CA ASP A 73 12.91 2.44 -1.99
C ASP A 73 13.91 2.66 -0.85
N MET A 74 14.37 3.90 -0.66
CA MET A 74 15.22 4.29 0.49
C MET A 74 14.51 4.05 1.83
N MET A 75 13.22 4.39 1.94
CA MET A 75 12.44 4.13 3.15
C MET A 75 12.24 2.64 3.38
N LEU A 76 11.98 1.88 2.32
CA LEU A 76 11.86 0.43 2.38
C LEU A 76 13.16 -0.23 2.82
N GLU A 77 14.32 0.18 2.28
CA GLU A 77 15.63 -0.30 2.70
C GLU A 77 15.82 -0.11 4.22
N ARG A 78 15.46 1.06 4.74
CA ARG A 78 15.54 1.33 6.18
C ARG A 78 14.62 0.42 6.99
N THR A 79 13.38 0.21 6.55
CA THR A 79 12.43 -0.71 7.20
C THR A 79 13.00 -2.13 7.21
N LEU A 80 13.44 -2.62 6.06
CA LEU A 80 13.99 -3.97 5.92
C LEU A 80 15.27 -4.20 6.74
N SER A 81 16.09 -3.17 6.93
CA SER A 81 17.32 -3.26 7.71
C SER A 81 17.11 -3.45 9.22
N GLN A 82 15.87 -3.27 9.70
CA GLN A 82 15.50 -3.46 11.11
C GLN A 82 14.82 -4.80 11.38
N LEU A 83 14.54 -5.57 10.34
CA LEU A 83 13.89 -6.87 10.44
C LEU A 83 14.93 -7.99 10.60
N ASP A 84 14.58 -9.00 11.35
CA ASP A 84 15.34 -10.24 11.47
C ASP A 84 15.01 -11.25 10.34
N GLU A 85 15.69 -12.38 10.36
CA GLU A 85 15.51 -13.44 9.37
C GLU A 85 14.20 -14.21 9.55
N ASP A 86 13.58 -14.11 10.72
CA ASP A 86 12.32 -14.79 11.06
C ASP A 86 11.09 -13.98 10.65
N THR A 87 11.30 -12.77 10.14
CA THR A 87 10.21 -11.89 9.70
C THR A 87 9.80 -12.17 8.26
N THR A 88 8.53 -12.53 8.06
CA THR A 88 7.92 -12.59 6.72
C THR A 88 7.46 -11.20 6.29
N VAL A 89 7.89 -10.79 5.10
CA VAL A 89 7.58 -9.48 4.52
C VAL A 89 6.66 -9.63 3.32
N ILE A 90 5.59 -8.87 3.28
CA ILE A 90 4.66 -8.76 2.15
C ILE A 90 4.61 -7.31 1.72
N ILE A 91 4.97 -7.04 0.46
CA ILE A 91 4.79 -5.74 -0.18
C ILE A 91 3.67 -5.91 -1.19
N VAL A 92 2.64 -5.10 -1.07
CA VAL A 92 1.44 -5.20 -1.89
C VAL A 92 0.95 -3.82 -2.31
N SER A 93 0.36 -3.74 -3.48
CA SER A 93 -0.33 -2.56 -3.99
C SER A 93 -1.66 -3.00 -4.60
N ASP A 94 -2.71 -2.24 -4.34
CA ASP A 94 -4.08 -2.48 -4.79
C ASP A 94 -4.26 -2.16 -6.28
N HIS A 95 -3.53 -1.19 -6.81
CA HIS A 95 -3.55 -0.79 -8.22
C HIS A 95 -2.17 -0.29 -8.68
N GLY A 96 -2.07 -0.02 -9.96
CA GLY A 96 -0.93 0.65 -10.58
C GLY A 96 -1.34 1.95 -11.23
N PHE A 97 -0.48 2.51 -12.10
CA PHE A 97 -0.73 3.72 -12.87
C PHE A 97 -0.45 3.47 -14.36
N HIS A 98 -1.24 4.12 -15.21
CA HIS A 98 -0.96 4.15 -16.65
C HIS A 98 0.19 5.11 -16.96
N SER A 99 1.36 4.54 -17.26
CA SER A 99 2.51 5.29 -17.80
C SER A 99 2.62 5.22 -19.33
N ASP A 100 1.78 4.41 -19.97
CA ASP A 100 1.76 4.05 -21.39
C ASP A 100 0.81 4.94 -22.23
N HIS A 101 0.29 4.39 -23.32
CA HIS A 101 -0.64 5.07 -24.23
C HIS A 101 -2.01 5.37 -23.58
N LEU A 102 -2.37 4.66 -22.53
CA LEU A 102 -3.61 4.88 -21.76
C LEU A 102 -3.47 6.01 -20.73
N ARG A 103 -2.25 6.51 -20.49
CA ARG A 103 -2.03 7.63 -19.61
C ARG A 103 -2.90 8.82 -20.00
N PRO A 104 -3.73 9.39 -19.10
CA PRO A 104 -4.62 10.51 -19.39
C PRO A 104 -3.90 11.71 -20.01
N LYS A 105 -4.54 12.34 -21.00
CA LYS A 105 -3.95 13.47 -21.75
C LYS A 105 -4.11 14.79 -21.03
N TYR A 106 -5.08 14.89 -20.13
CA TYR A 106 -5.47 16.13 -19.47
C TYR A 106 -5.61 15.93 -17.96
N PHE A 107 -5.53 17.03 -17.21
CA PHE A 107 -6.04 17.06 -15.85
C PHE A 107 -7.53 16.82 -15.87
N ILE A 108 -7.96 15.74 -15.35
CA ILE A 108 -9.35 15.46 -15.16
C ILE A 108 -9.75 16.17 -13.86
N LYS A 109 -10.72 17.08 -13.94
CA LYS A 109 -11.15 17.92 -12.80
C LYS A 109 -12.39 17.38 -12.08
N GLU A 110 -12.84 16.18 -12.44
CA GLU A 110 -14.08 15.60 -11.89
C GLU A 110 -13.80 14.61 -10.76
N PRO A 111 -14.70 14.42 -9.79
CA PRO A 111 -14.46 13.57 -8.62
C PRO A 111 -14.11 12.11 -8.92
N ALA A 112 -14.53 11.56 -10.08
CA ALA A 112 -14.20 10.21 -10.52
C ALA A 112 -12.87 10.07 -11.27
N SER A 113 -12.14 11.13 -11.38
CA SER A 113 -11.01 11.33 -12.25
C SER A 113 -9.71 10.61 -11.85
N PRO A 114 -9.33 10.56 -10.56
CA PRO A 114 -8.13 9.85 -10.15
C PRO A 114 -8.15 8.38 -10.60
N ALA A 115 -9.30 7.72 -10.52
CA ALA A 115 -9.45 6.32 -10.94
C ALA A 115 -9.14 6.07 -12.43
N GLN A 116 -9.22 7.09 -13.30
CA GLN A 116 -8.86 6.96 -14.72
C GLN A 116 -7.34 6.96 -14.96
N GLU A 117 -6.57 7.41 -14.01
CA GLU A 117 -5.10 7.35 -14.06
C GLU A 117 -4.57 5.99 -13.60
N HIS A 118 -5.39 5.24 -12.85
CA HIS A 118 -5.03 3.96 -12.29
C HIS A 118 -5.06 2.84 -13.33
N SER A 119 -4.03 1.98 -13.30
CA SER A 119 -4.10 0.65 -13.90
C SER A 119 -4.75 -0.31 -12.88
N PRO A 120 -5.66 -1.19 -13.29
CA PRO A 120 -6.35 -2.10 -12.36
C PRO A 120 -5.42 -3.19 -11.78
N PHE A 121 -4.18 -3.26 -12.23
CA PHE A 121 -3.21 -4.24 -11.77
C PHE A 121 -2.24 -3.61 -10.79
N GLY A 122 -2.29 -4.10 -9.55
CA GLY A 122 -1.28 -3.84 -8.52
C GLY A 122 -0.13 -4.84 -8.61
N MET A 123 0.61 -4.98 -7.52
CA MET A 123 1.72 -5.93 -7.40
C MET A 123 1.71 -6.60 -6.03
N ILE A 124 2.28 -7.79 -5.96
CA ILE A 124 2.61 -8.45 -4.70
C ILE A 124 4.02 -9.01 -4.77
N CYS A 125 4.79 -8.81 -3.70
CA CYS A 125 6.10 -9.41 -3.50
C CYS A 125 6.18 -9.91 -2.07
N MET A 126 6.63 -11.15 -1.90
CA MET A 126 6.68 -11.81 -0.59
C MET A 126 8.05 -12.43 -0.38
N ARG A 127 8.57 -12.38 0.86
CA ARG A 127 9.80 -13.07 1.27
C ARG A 127 9.75 -13.39 2.75
N GLY A 128 10.54 -14.37 3.16
CA GLY A 128 10.73 -14.76 4.56
C GLY A 128 10.27 -16.19 4.84
N PRO A 129 10.19 -16.57 6.11
CA PRO A 129 9.71 -17.88 6.51
C PRO A 129 8.33 -18.19 5.93
N GLY A 130 8.13 -19.41 5.52
CA GLY A 130 6.87 -19.87 4.91
C GLY A 130 6.64 -19.45 3.45
N ILE A 131 7.56 -18.70 2.82
CA ILE A 131 7.42 -18.22 1.43
C ILE A 131 8.39 -18.95 0.49
N LYS A 132 7.89 -19.47 -0.64
CA LYS A 132 8.72 -20.04 -1.71
C LYS A 132 9.60 -18.98 -2.35
N LYS A 133 10.86 -19.34 -2.57
CA LYS A 133 11.81 -18.47 -3.26
C LYS A 133 11.67 -18.59 -4.78
N GLY A 134 11.58 -17.44 -5.45
CA GLY A 134 11.61 -17.37 -6.91
C GLY A 134 10.32 -17.85 -7.60
N GLU A 135 9.25 -18.05 -6.85
CA GLU A 135 7.94 -18.42 -7.39
C GLU A 135 7.23 -17.20 -7.98
N LYS A 136 6.49 -17.42 -9.08
CA LYS A 136 5.62 -16.41 -9.69
C LYS A 136 4.18 -16.70 -9.34
N ILE A 137 3.51 -15.70 -8.76
CA ILE A 137 2.10 -15.78 -8.39
C ILE A 137 1.26 -15.26 -9.55
N TYR A 138 0.25 -16.03 -9.96
CA TYR A 138 -0.68 -15.67 -11.02
C TYR A 138 -2.12 -15.65 -10.50
N GLY A 139 -2.91 -14.70 -10.99
CA GLY A 139 -4.33 -14.60 -10.67
C GLY A 139 -4.62 -14.15 -9.23
N ALA A 140 -3.65 -13.54 -8.56
CA ALA A 140 -3.86 -13.00 -7.21
C ALA A 140 -4.79 -11.78 -7.25
N SER A 141 -5.61 -11.68 -6.21
CA SER A 141 -6.45 -10.53 -5.91
C SER A 141 -6.05 -9.92 -4.56
N ILE A 142 -6.35 -8.65 -4.35
CA ILE A 142 -6.15 -8.01 -3.04
C ILE A 142 -6.98 -8.73 -1.94
N LEU A 143 -8.10 -9.34 -2.30
CA LEU A 143 -8.93 -10.12 -1.38
C LEU A 143 -8.24 -11.39 -0.86
N ASP A 144 -7.22 -11.89 -1.58
CA ASP A 144 -6.47 -13.07 -1.19
C ASP A 144 -5.45 -12.78 -0.07
N LEU A 145 -5.18 -11.52 0.21
CA LEU A 145 -4.16 -11.12 1.19
C LEU A 145 -4.50 -11.58 2.60
N THR A 146 -5.69 -11.25 3.09
CA THR A 146 -6.14 -11.62 4.44
C THR A 146 -6.12 -13.13 4.67
N PRO A 147 -6.74 -13.96 3.82
CA PRO A 147 -6.68 -15.42 4.01
C PRO A 147 -5.26 -16.00 3.86
N THR A 148 -4.38 -15.36 3.07
CA THR A 148 -2.97 -15.76 2.99
C THR A 148 -2.22 -15.48 4.30
N ILE A 149 -2.46 -14.31 4.91
CA ILE A 149 -1.88 -13.96 6.22
C ILE A 149 -2.37 -14.93 7.30
N LEU A 150 -3.68 -15.21 7.34
CA LEU A 150 -4.22 -16.20 8.28
C LEU A 150 -3.56 -17.58 8.11
N ALA A 151 -3.39 -18.02 6.87
CA ALA A 151 -2.72 -19.29 6.58
C ALA A 151 -1.25 -19.31 7.06
N LEU A 152 -0.51 -18.22 6.93
CA LEU A 152 0.87 -18.09 7.42
C LEU A 152 0.95 -18.18 8.95
N TYR A 153 -0.10 -17.75 9.67
CA TYR A 153 -0.21 -17.90 11.13
C TYR A 153 -0.80 -19.25 11.58
N GLY A 154 -1.18 -20.12 10.64
CA GLY A 154 -1.89 -21.36 10.96
C GLY A 154 -3.28 -21.13 11.54
N LEU A 155 -3.89 -19.99 11.25
CA LEU A 155 -5.23 -19.60 11.67
C LEU A 155 -6.26 -20.05 10.63
N PRO A 156 -7.49 -20.41 11.05
CA PRO A 156 -8.54 -20.86 10.14
C PRO A 156 -9.01 -19.75 9.21
N ILE A 157 -9.47 -20.14 8.04
CA ILE A 157 -10.03 -19.22 7.03
C ILE A 157 -11.54 -19.07 7.26
N GLY A 158 -12.04 -17.84 7.25
CA GLY A 158 -13.47 -17.58 7.32
C GLY A 158 -14.18 -18.01 6.04
N GLU A 159 -15.26 -18.80 6.14
CA GLU A 159 -16.05 -19.24 4.98
C GLU A 159 -16.72 -18.06 4.25
N THR A 160 -16.87 -16.93 4.94
CA THR A 160 -17.43 -15.68 4.39
C THR A 160 -16.41 -14.88 3.58
N MET A 161 -15.12 -15.23 3.60
CA MET A 161 -14.09 -14.53 2.84
C MET A 161 -14.21 -14.83 1.35
N GLU A 162 -14.23 -13.80 0.51
CA GLU A 162 -14.29 -13.93 -0.95
C GLU A 162 -12.93 -14.37 -1.54
N GLY A 163 -11.83 -13.94 -0.92
CA GLY A 163 -10.48 -14.30 -1.32
C GLY A 163 -10.07 -15.69 -0.85
N ARG A 164 -8.94 -16.18 -1.39
CA ARG A 164 -8.38 -17.50 -1.07
C ARG A 164 -6.90 -17.37 -0.75
N PRO A 165 -6.34 -18.21 0.15
CA PRO A 165 -4.92 -18.22 0.42
C PRO A 165 -4.11 -18.46 -0.86
N LEU A 166 -3.05 -17.70 -1.06
CA LEU A 166 -2.10 -17.85 -2.17
C LEU A 166 -1.16 -19.04 -1.91
N VAL A 167 -1.72 -20.25 -1.85
CA VAL A 167 -0.98 -21.47 -1.51
C VAL A 167 0.19 -21.76 -2.45
N GLN A 168 0.14 -21.26 -3.68
CA GLN A 168 1.28 -21.37 -4.61
C GLN A 168 2.53 -20.63 -4.11
N ALA A 169 2.36 -19.62 -3.27
CA ALA A 169 3.46 -18.84 -2.69
C ALA A 169 4.03 -19.49 -1.42
N LEU A 170 3.30 -20.41 -0.78
CA LEU A 170 3.68 -20.99 0.50
C LEU A 170 4.68 -22.13 0.33
N ALA A 171 5.72 -22.14 1.19
CA ALA A 171 6.82 -23.12 1.11
C ALA A 171 6.39 -24.53 1.48
N GLU A 172 5.44 -24.65 2.41
CA GLU A 172 4.90 -25.91 2.89
C GLU A 172 3.44 -26.07 2.49
N GLU A 173 2.98 -27.31 2.44
CA GLU A 173 1.56 -27.61 2.28
C GLU A 173 0.83 -27.24 3.58
N VAL A 174 -0.02 -26.25 3.51
CA VAL A 174 -0.78 -25.75 4.66
C VAL A 174 -2.11 -26.48 4.71
N VAL A 175 -2.40 -27.11 5.85
CA VAL A 175 -3.75 -27.61 6.15
C VAL A 175 -4.61 -26.39 6.53
N LEU A 176 -5.57 -26.07 5.68
CA LEU A 176 -6.46 -24.93 5.88
C LEU A 176 -7.70 -25.38 6.63
N ASP A 177 -7.75 -25.09 7.91
CA ASP A 177 -8.98 -25.18 8.68
C ASP A 177 -9.91 -24.01 8.33
N THR A 178 -11.22 -24.20 8.51
CA THR A 178 -12.20 -23.14 8.26
C THR A 178 -13.06 -22.88 9.49
N ILE A 179 -13.54 -21.65 9.60
CA ILE A 179 -14.58 -21.25 10.55
C ILE A 179 -15.69 -20.53 9.80
N PRO A 180 -16.93 -20.56 10.31
CA PRO A 180 -18.05 -19.92 9.61
C PRO A 180 -17.83 -18.43 9.36
N ASP A 181 -17.31 -17.70 10.37
CA ASP A 181 -17.15 -16.25 10.28
C ASP A 181 -16.27 -15.72 11.42
N TRP A 182 -15.23 -14.97 11.08
CA TRP A 182 -14.37 -14.32 12.06
C TRP A 182 -15.09 -13.23 12.87
N GLU A 183 -16.08 -12.55 12.29
CA GLU A 183 -16.85 -11.52 12.99
C GLU A 183 -17.70 -12.07 14.13
N LYS A 184 -17.91 -13.39 14.17
CA LYS A 184 -18.66 -14.08 15.22
C LYS A 184 -17.77 -14.69 16.30
N VAL A 185 -16.46 -14.61 16.16
CA VAL A 185 -15.52 -15.08 17.18
C VAL A 185 -15.49 -14.06 18.32
N GLU A 186 -15.74 -14.54 19.53
CA GLU A 186 -15.65 -13.68 20.73
C GLU A 186 -14.19 -13.24 20.94
N GLY A 187 -14.00 -11.95 21.18
CA GLY A 187 -12.66 -11.39 21.38
C GLY A 187 -12.67 -9.87 21.52
N ASP A 188 -11.51 -9.32 21.80
CA ASP A 188 -11.28 -7.88 21.78
C ASP A 188 -10.90 -7.48 20.35
N PHE A 189 -11.74 -6.69 19.71
CA PHE A 189 -11.54 -6.21 18.34
C PHE A 189 -10.64 -4.97 18.28
N GLY A 190 -10.01 -4.59 19.39
CA GLY A 190 -9.12 -3.42 19.45
C GLY A 190 -9.84 -2.11 19.12
N THR A 191 -11.14 -2.03 19.36
CA THR A 191 -11.90 -0.79 19.16
C THR A 191 -11.46 0.27 20.14
N HIS A 192 -11.23 1.49 19.66
CA HIS A 192 -10.97 2.61 20.54
C HIS A 192 -12.17 2.84 21.48
N PRO A 193 -11.92 3.22 22.75
CA PRO A 193 -13.01 3.61 23.65
C PRO A 193 -13.90 4.67 22.96
N THR A 194 -15.20 4.48 23.04
CA THR A 194 -16.20 5.37 22.41
C THR A 194 -16.24 6.78 23.04
N ASP A 195 -15.53 6.98 24.13
CA ASP A 195 -15.39 8.24 24.85
C ASP A 195 -14.14 9.05 24.46
N LEU A 196 -13.29 8.53 23.55
CA LEU A 196 -12.28 9.35 22.90
C LEU A 196 -12.98 10.40 22.03
N GLN A 197 -13.17 11.61 22.60
CA GLN A 197 -13.57 12.76 21.81
C GLN A 197 -12.42 13.08 20.87
N GLU A 198 -12.64 12.89 19.57
CA GLU A 198 -11.74 13.45 18.57
C GLU A 198 -11.60 14.94 18.83
N ASP A 199 -10.37 15.44 18.83
CA ASP A 199 -10.14 16.88 18.87
C ASP A 199 -10.90 17.52 17.71
N PRO A 200 -11.91 18.39 17.95
CA PRO A 200 -12.71 18.99 16.88
C PRO A 200 -11.87 19.74 15.86
N TRP A 201 -10.70 20.24 16.25
CA TRP A 201 -9.78 20.94 15.37
C TRP A 201 -9.04 19.98 14.46
N ALA A 202 -8.59 18.82 14.96
CA ALA A 202 -7.95 17.79 14.17
C ALA A 202 -8.93 17.15 13.14
N ALA A 203 -10.18 16.93 13.55
CA ALA A 203 -11.25 16.45 12.69
C ALA A 203 -11.58 17.45 11.57
N GLN A 204 -11.61 18.76 11.90
CA GLN A 204 -11.87 19.82 10.94
C GLN A 204 -10.71 20.01 9.95
N GLU A 205 -9.48 19.90 10.42
CA GLU A 205 -8.27 19.99 9.61
C GLU A 205 -8.17 18.79 8.64
N ALA A 206 -8.46 17.57 9.10
CA ALA A 206 -8.53 16.38 8.27
C ALA A 206 -9.63 16.48 7.21
N MET A 207 -10.80 17.02 7.57
CA MET A 207 -11.91 17.25 6.64
C MET A 207 -11.58 18.31 5.59
N GLN A 208 -10.86 19.35 5.98
CA GLN A 208 -10.43 20.41 5.06
C GLN A 208 -9.36 19.92 4.08
N GLN A 209 -8.46 19.05 4.53
CA GLN A 209 -7.47 18.37 3.66
C GLN A 209 -8.15 17.46 2.64
N LEU A 210 -9.22 16.74 3.02
CA LEU A 210 -10.01 15.91 2.11
C LEU A 210 -10.78 16.71 1.06
N ILE A 211 -11.15 17.97 1.35
CA ILE A 211 -11.87 18.86 0.41
C ILE A 211 -10.89 19.51 -0.57
N GLU A 212 -9.63 19.67 -0.21
CA GLU A 212 -8.58 20.27 -1.03
C GLU A 212 -7.83 19.27 -1.93
N LEU A 213 -8.13 17.96 -1.80
CA LEU A 213 -7.67 16.88 -2.69
C LEU A 213 -8.60 16.75 -3.90
#